data_154c9de5e21b6fcb7e6f967d1e5008de
#
_entry.id   154c9de5e21b6fcb7e6f967d1e5008de
#
_cell.length_a   1.000
_cell.length_b   1.000
_cell.length_c   1.000
_cell.angle_alpha   90.00
_cell.angle_beta   90.00
_cell.angle_gamma   90.00
#
_symmetry.space_group_name_H-M   'P 1'
#
loop_
_entity.id
_entity.type
_entity.pdbx_description
1 polymer ?
#
loop_
_entity_poly.entity_id
_entity_poly.type
_entity_poly.pdbx_seq_one_letter_code
_entity_poly.pdbx_strand_id
1 'polypeptide(L)'
;MRNCIESLLPGGEEVEIIIVDDGSTKDRTAEIADEYAAKYPTIVKAVHQENGGHGQAVNTGLKNATGLYFKVVDSDDWLDKDNYPKVLAKLAELVHQGNAPDMMICNYIYDKQGAKHKKAVRYASAFPLDEVFTWRDVKHFRLGQYILMHSVIYRTHMLKECGLELPKHTFYVDNIFVYYPLPYV
;
A
#
# COMPACT_ATOMS: atom_id res chain seq x y z
N MET A 1 -1.24 14.47 4.03
CA MET A 1 -2.19 13.54 4.64
C MET A 1 -3.63 13.66 4.12
N ARG A 2 -4.34 14.83 4.16
CA ARG A 2 -5.75 14.93 3.69
C ARG A 2 -5.94 14.44 2.25
N ASN A 3 -5.09 14.88 1.33
CA ASN A 3 -5.14 14.42 -0.07
C ASN A 3 -4.98 12.89 -0.20
N CYS A 4 -4.11 12.29 0.62
CA CYS A 4 -3.95 10.84 0.70
C CYS A 4 -5.27 10.16 1.10
N ILE A 5 -5.84 10.55 2.25
CA ILE A 5 -7.08 9.97 2.78
C ILE A 5 -8.24 10.14 1.79
N GLU A 6 -8.42 11.35 1.24
CA GLU A 6 -9.50 11.64 0.29
C GLU A 6 -9.37 10.84 -1.02
N SER A 7 -8.15 10.48 -1.43
CA SER A 7 -7.93 9.62 -2.58
C SER A 7 -8.34 8.16 -2.36
N LEU A 8 -8.41 7.73 -1.08
CA LEU A 8 -8.78 6.36 -0.68
C LEU A 8 -10.28 6.19 -0.43
N LEU A 9 -10.98 7.25 -0.02
CA LEU A 9 -12.42 7.22 0.29
C LEU A 9 -13.32 6.69 -0.84
N PRO A 10 -13.00 6.90 -2.15
CA PRO A 10 -13.79 6.31 -3.23
C PRO A 10 -13.90 4.80 -3.22
N GLY A 11 -13.06 4.08 -2.46
CA GLY A 11 -13.19 2.63 -2.24
C GLY A 11 -14.42 2.23 -1.42
N GLY A 12 -15.05 3.18 -0.70
CA GLY A 12 -16.28 2.94 0.07
C GLY A 12 -16.12 1.80 1.08
N GLU A 13 -17.19 1.04 1.27
CA GLU A 13 -17.23 -0.10 2.23
C GLU A 13 -16.39 -1.32 1.79
N GLU A 14 -15.81 -1.30 0.59
CA GLU A 14 -14.91 -2.36 0.13
C GLU A 14 -13.49 -2.22 0.69
N VAL A 15 -13.19 -1.10 1.36
CA VAL A 15 -11.87 -0.81 1.93
C VAL A 15 -11.96 -0.37 3.38
N GLU A 16 -10.91 -0.67 4.14
CA GLU A 16 -10.63 -0.04 5.42
C GLU A 16 -9.40 0.85 5.30
N ILE A 17 -9.46 2.04 5.86
CA ILE A 17 -8.37 3.01 5.87
C ILE A 17 -7.86 3.12 7.31
N ILE A 18 -6.69 2.58 7.57
CA ILE A 18 -6.07 2.61 8.89
C ILE A 18 -5.03 3.72 8.90
N ILE A 19 -5.34 4.83 9.55
CA ILE A 19 -4.44 5.96 9.74
C ILE A 19 -3.62 5.69 10.99
N VAL A 20 -2.32 5.45 10.82
CA VAL A 20 -1.41 5.26 11.95
C VAL A 20 -0.65 6.55 12.20
N ASP A 21 -0.94 7.21 13.32
CA ASP A 21 -0.20 8.36 13.81
C ASP A 21 0.93 7.88 14.71
N ASP A 22 2.16 8.02 14.24
CA ASP A 22 3.39 7.56 14.90
C ASP A 22 3.94 8.62 15.86
N GLY A 23 3.08 9.12 16.77
CA GLY A 23 3.45 10.06 17.81
C GLY A 23 3.72 11.48 17.30
N SER A 24 2.86 11.99 16.42
CA SER A 24 2.98 13.34 15.88
C SER A 24 2.75 14.40 16.96
N THR A 25 3.74 15.29 17.18
CA THR A 25 3.68 16.34 18.20
C THR A 25 3.89 17.74 17.62
N LYS A 26 4.22 17.84 16.32
CA LYS A 26 4.62 19.12 15.68
C LYS A 26 3.53 19.73 14.80
N ASP A 27 2.49 18.97 14.51
CA ASP A 27 1.41 19.37 13.61
C ASP A 27 0.07 18.76 14.06
N ARG A 28 -0.97 18.93 13.25
CA ARG A 28 -2.32 18.46 13.54
C ARG A 28 -2.60 17.05 13.01
N THR A 29 -1.60 16.22 12.83
CA THR A 29 -1.76 14.87 12.24
C THR A 29 -2.74 14.02 13.05
N ALA A 30 -2.58 13.95 14.39
CA ALA A 30 -3.47 13.20 15.27
C ALA A 30 -4.93 13.70 15.18
N GLU A 31 -5.15 15.03 15.27
CA GLU A 31 -6.49 15.63 15.17
C GLU A 31 -7.15 15.33 13.82
N ILE A 32 -6.38 15.38 12.72
CA ILE A 32 -6.89 15.07 11.38
C ILE A 32 -7.27 13.58 11.27
N ALA A 33 -6.48 12.68 11.85
CA ALA A 33 -6.80 11.26 11.87
C ALA A 33 -8.14 11.00 12.60
N ASP A 34 -8.33 11.60 13.76
CA ASP A 34 -9.57 11.51 14.55
C ASP A 34 -10.77 12.13 13.82
N GLU A 35 -10.57 13.28 13.15
CA GLU A 35 -11.61 13.94 12.34
C GLU A 35 -12.14 13.00 11.25
N TYR A 36 -11.25 12.33 10.51
CA TYR A 36 -11.67 11.39 9.47
C TYR A 36 -12.28 10.11 10.04
N ALA A 37 -11.75 9.57 11.13
CA ALA A 37 -12.34 8.41 11.80
C ALA A 37 -13.75 8.70 12.33
N ALA A 38 -13.99 9.89 12.91
CA ALA A 38 -15.31 10.32 13.34
C ALA A 38 -16.28 10.54 12.16
N LYS A 39 -15.79 11.06 11.04
CA LYS A 39 -16.60 11.34 9.85
C LYS A 39 -16.97 10.08 9.04
N TYR A 40 -16.10 9.07 9.03
CA TYR A 40 -16.25 7.84 8.26
C TYR A 40 -16.01 6.60 9.14
N PRO A 41 -16.79 6.37 10.20
CA PRO A 41 -16.50 5.38 11.25
C PRO A 41 -16.52 3.92 10.79
N THR A 42 -17.13 3.62 9.63
CA THR A 42 -17.14 2.26 9.04
C THR A 42 -15.96 1.99 8.13
N ILE A 43 -15.31 3.06 7.63
CA ILE A 43 -14.23 2.97 6.63
C ILE A 43 -12.88 3.34 7.25
N VAL A 44 -12.84 4.38 8.10
CA VAL A 44 -11.60 4.98 8.62
C VAL A 44 -11.42 4.64 10.09
N LYS A 45 -10.22 4.16 10.43
CA LYS A 45 -9.76 3.91 11.79
C LYS A 45 -8.50 4.72 12.08
N ALA A 46 -8.50 5.53 13.12
CA ALA A 46 -7.30 6.18 13.65
C ALA A 46 -6.64 5.29 14.71
N VAL A 47 -5.32 5.16 14.65
CA VAL A 47 -4.49 4.44 15.63
C VAL A 47 -3.33 5.34 16.00
N HIS A 48 -3.22 5.70 17.28
CA HIS A 48 -2.14 6.51 17.82
C HIS A 48 -1.14 5.62 18.55
N GLN A 49 0.14 5.87 18.37
CA GLN A 49 1.22 5.15 19.06
C GLN A 49 2.36 6.08 19.44
N GLU A 50 3.23 5.63 20.33
CA GLU A 50 4.52 6.28 20.53
C GLU A 50 5.37 6.13 19.28
N ASN A 51 6.19 7.15 18.99
CA ASN A 51 7.03 7.16 17.81
C ASN A 51 7.96 5.94 17.77
N GLY A 52 7.77 5.11 16.78
CA GLY A 52 8.57 3.91 16.49
C GLY A 52 9.22 3.96 15.10
N GLY A 53 8.95 5.03 14.33
CA GLY A 53 9.39 5.21 12.96
C GLY A 53 8.48 4.50 11.95
N HIS A 54 8.74 4.76 10.67
CA HIS A 54 7.92 4.29 9.55
C HIS A 54 7.62 2.78 9.60
N GLY A 55 8.63 1.94 9.86
CA GLY A 55 8.44 0.48 9.95
C GLY A 55 7.45 0.08 11.02
N GLN A 56 7.52 0.71 12.20
CA GLN A 56 6.58 0.41 13.29
C GLN A 56 5.16 0.87 12.94
N ALA A 57 4.99 1.99 12.24
CA ALA A 57 3.69 2.42 11.76
C ALA A 57 3.08 1.41 10.78
N VAL A 58 3.87 0.87 9.86
CA VAL A 58 3.43 -0.20 8.94
C VAL A 58 3.06 -1.48 9.71
N ASN A 59 3.88 -1.91 10.67
CA ASN A 59 3.57 -3.08 11.52
C ASN A 59 2.23 -2.90 12.25
N THR A 60 1.99 -1.71 12.80
CA THR A 60 0.73 -1.39 13.49
C THR A 60 -0.44 -1.39 12.53
N GLY A 61 -0.27 -0.85 11.32
CA GLY A 61 -1.27 -0.94 10.25
C GLY A 61 -1.60 -2.39 9.92
N LEU A 62 -0.60 -3.23 9.67
CA LEU A 62 -0.78 -4.66 9.35
C LEU A 62 -1.45 -5.44 10.49
N LYS A 63 -1.08 -5.16 11.74
CA LYS A 63 -1.70 -5.78 12.92
C LYS A 63 -3.19 -5.46 13.01
N ASN A 64 -3.59 -4.24 12.67
CA ASN A 64 -4.97 -3.77 12.72
C ASN A 64 -5.78 -4.12 11.45
N ALA A 65 -5.12 -4.51 10.36
CA ALA A 65 -5.76 -4.82 9.10
C ALA A 65 -6.62 -6.09 9.18
N THR A 66 -7.86 -6.00 8.69
CA THR A 66 -8.84 -7.09 8.60
C THR A 66 -9.17 -7.44 7.15
N GLY A 67 -8.89 -6.54 6.21
CA GLY A 67 -9.13 -6.72 4.78
C GLY A 67 -8.30 -7.85 4.17
N LEU A 68 -8.79 -8.40 3.07
CA LEU A 68 -8.15 -9.51 2.36
C LEU A 68 -6.78 -9.12 1.79
N TYR A 69 -6.63 -7.88 1.39
CA TYR A 69 -5.39 -7.31 0.83
C TYR A 69 -4.92 -6.12 1.66
N PHE A 70 -3.62 -5.94 1.70
CA PHE A 70 -2.93 -4.87 2.42
C PHE A 70 -2.07 -4.03 1.48
N LYS A 71 -2.23 -2.72 1.55
CA LYS A 71 -1.42 -1.75 0.83
C LYS A 71 -0.96 -0.65 1.76
N VAL A 72 0.33 -0.32 1.71
CA VAL A 72 0.85 0.89 2.34
C VAL A 72 0.70 2.06 1.37
N VAL A 73 0.22 3.19 1.90
CA VAL A 73 0.18 4.47 1.18
C VAL A 73 0.77 5.52 2.11
N ASP A 74 1.87 6.12 1.71
CA ASP A 74 2.53 7.17 2.49
C ASP A 74 1.65 8.42 2.56
N SER A 75 1.72 9.17 3.66
CA SER A 75 0.80 10.27 3.95
C SER A 75 0.90 11.45 2.96
N ASP A 76 1.98 11.53 2.20
CA ASP A 76 2.23 12.51 1.14
C ASP A 76 1.96 11.96 -0.28
N ASP A 77 1.62 10.67 -0.40
CA ASP A 77 1.18 10.05 -1.64
C ASP A 77 -0.35 10.02 -1.78
N TRP A 78 -0.85 9.68 -2.96
CA TRP A 78 -2.28 9.49 -3.24
C TRP A 78 -2.51 8.48 -4.36
N LEU A 79 -3.72 7.92 -4.41
CA LEU A 79 -4.13 7.02 -5.49
C LEU A 79 -4.77 7.80 -6.64
N ASP A 80 -4.54 7.34 -7.85
CA ASP A 80 -5.17 7.90 -9.04
C ASP A 80 -6.66 7.56 -9.09
N LYS A 81 -7.51 8.59 -9.15
CA LYS A 81 -8.97 8.49 -9.06
C LYS A 81 -9.62 7.62 -10.14
N ASP A 82 -9.01 7.54 -11.33
CA ASP A 82 -9.56 6.83 -12.48
C ASP A 82 -9.10 5.37 -12.52
N ASN A 83 -7.97 5.06 -11.90
CA ASN A 83 -7.38 3.72 -11.88
C ASN A 83 -7.61 2.97 -10.56
N TYR A 84 -7.75 3.65 -9.44
CA TYR A 84 -8.02 3.00 -8.16
C TYR A 84 -9.27 2.09 -8.18
N PRO A 85 -10.45 2.52 -8.69
CA PRO A 85 -11.61 1.63 -8.81
C PRO A 85 -11.35 0.40 -9.69
N LYS A 86 -10.51 0.54 -10.73
CA LYS A 86 -10.15 -0.60 -11.60
C LYS A 86 -9.31 -1.64 -10.87
N VAL A 87 -8.40 -1.19 -10.00
CA VAL A 87 -7.59 -2.09 -9.16
C VAL A 87 -8.48 -2.87 -8.20
N LEU A 88 -9.42 -2.20 -7.51
CA LEU A 88 -10.38 -2.85 -6.63
C LEU A 88 -11.25 -3.87 -7.39
N ALA A 89 -11.82 -3.46 -8.51
CA ALA A 89 -12.64 -4.34 -9.36
C ALA A 89 -11.86 -5.57 -9.83
N LYS A 90 -10.58 -5.41 -10.21
CA LYS A 90 -9.74 -6.52 -10.65
C LYS A 90 -9.42 -7.47 -9.51
N LEU A 91 -9.11 -6.98 -8.31
CA LEU A 91 -8.91 -7.82 -7.12
C LEU A 91 -10.19 -8.60 -6.79
N ALA A 92 -11.34 -7.93 -6.78
CA ALA A 92 -12.63 -8.57 -6.52
C ALA A 92 -12.94 -9.66 -7.56
N GLU A 93 -12.72 -9.39 -8.85
CA GLU A 93 -12.88 -10.36 -9.93
C GLU A 93 -12.04 -11.63 -9.68
N LEU A 94 -10.73 -11.46 -9.42
CA LEU A 94 -9.81 -12.58 -9.20
C LEU A 94 -10.19 -13.40 -7.97
N VAL A 95 -10.61 -12.73 -6.89
CA VAL A 95 -11.11 -13.40 -5.68
C VAL A 95 -12.36 -14.24 -5.98
N HIS A 96 -13.35 -13.68 -6.69
CA HIS A 96 -14.58 -14.39 -7.04
C HIS A 96 -14.31 -15.59 -7.96
N GLN A 97 -13.30 -15.52 -8.82
CA GLN A 97 -12.89 -16.63 -9.70
C GLN A 97 -12.08 -17.71 -8.98
N GLY A 98 -11.76 -17.56 -7.69
CA GLY A 98 -10.89 -18.46 -6.94
C GLY A 98 -9.40 -18.34 -7.29
N ASN A 99 -9.00 -17.31 -8.03
CA ASN A 99 -7.64 -17.04 -8.48
C ASN A 99 -7.00 -15.87 -7.72
N ALA A 100 -7.33 -15.70 -6.44
CA ALA A 100 -6.82 -14.62 -5.61
C ALA A 100 -5.29 -14.64 -5.54
N PRO A 101 -4.57 -13.64 -6.10
CA PRO A 101 -3.09 -13.63 -6.09
C PRO A 101 -2.56 -13.32 -4.68
N ASP A 102 -1.35 -13.75 -4.38
CA ASP A 102 -0.68 -13.39 -3.13
C ASP A 102 -0.11 -11.98 -3.16
N MET A 103 0.20 -11.49 -4.38
CA MET A 103 0.67 -10.12 -4.61
C MET A 103 0.12 -9.58 -5.92
N MET A 104 -0.33 -8.31 -5.92
CA MET A 104 -0.59 -7.55 -7.14
C MET A 104 0.43 -6.43 -7.25
N ILE A 105 0.96 -6.24 -8.46
CA ILE A 105 1.93 -5.19 -8.77
C ILE A 105 1.26 -4.14 -9.67
N CYS A 106 1.26 -2.90 -9.22
CA CYS A 106 0.72 -1.75 -9.94
C CYS A 106 1.84 -0.83 -10.42
N ASN A 107 1.59 -0.13 -11.53
CA ASN A 107 2.43 0.99 -11.93
C ASN A 107 2.25 2.17 -10.96
N TYR A 108 3.24 3.08 -10.92
CA TYR A 108 3.13 4.32 -10.16
C TYR A 108 3.78 5.48 -10.91
N ILE A 109 3.51 6.69 -10.43
CA ILE A 109 3.94 7.93 -11.06
C ILE A 109 4.69 8.78 -10.03
N TYR A 110 5.90 9.21 -10.36
CA TYR A 110 6.56 10.30 -9.64
C TYR A 110 5.96 11.63 -10.07
N ASP A 111 5.26 12.28 -9.16
CA ASP A 111 4.66 13.60 -9.35
C ASP A 111 5.45 14.64 -8.53
N LYS A 112 6.63 15.01 -9.04
CA LYS A 112 7.49 16.00 -8.38
C LYS A 112 6.93 17.40 -8.58
N GLN A 113 6.69 18.11 -7.48
CA GLN A 113 6.27 19.51 -7.50
C GLN A 113 7.27 20.35 -8.32
N GLY A 114 6.75 21.14 -9.28
CA GLY A 114 7.56 21.97 -10.18
C GLY A 114 8.19 21.23 -11.37
N ALA A 115 8.05 19.92 -11.48
CA ALA A 115 8.50 19.19 -12.66
C ALA A 115 7.56 19.40 -13.85
N LYS A 116 8.13 19.67 -15.04
CA LYS A 116 7.33 19.82 -16.28
C LYS A 116 6.69 18.52 -16.75
N HIS A 117 7.26 17.37 -16.38
CA HIS A 117 6.80 16.05 -16.79
C HIS A 117 6.77 15.09 -15.59
N LYS A 118 5.68 14.35 -15.47
CA LYS A 118 5.55 13.24 -14.53
C LYS A 118 6.29 12.01 -15.06
N LYS A 119 6.99 11.28 -14.20
CA LYS A 119 7.67 10.04 -14.57
C LYS A 119 6.84 8.83 -14.16
N ALA A 120 6.25 8.12 -15.13
CA ALA A 120 5.59 6.85 -14.88
C ALA A 120 6.62 5.71 -14.80
N VAL A 121 6.52 4.90 -13.75
CA VAL A 121 7.24 3.62 -13.62
C VAL A 121 6.28 2.51 -14.00
N ARG A 122 6.66 1.74 -15.02
CA ARG A 122 5.85 0.67 -15.60
C ARG A 122 6.61 -0.64 -15.56
N TYR A 123 5.89 -1.71 -15.27
CA TYR A 123 6.47 -3.05 -15.12
C TYR A 123 6.23 -3.98 -16.31
N ALA A 124 5.52 -3.56 -17.35
CA ALA A 124 5.19 -4.34 -18.54
C ALA A 124 6.39 -5.01 -19.25
N SER A 125 7.62 -4.50 -19.04
CA SER A 125 8.82 -5.12 -19.58
C SER A 125 9.29 -6.34 -18.80
N ALA A 126 8.88 -6.47 -17.52
CA ALA A 126 9.33 -7.50 -16.60
C ALA A 126 8.22 -8.49 -16.24
N PHE A 127 6.97 -8.02 -16.14
CA PHE A 127 5.83 -8.84 -15.73
C PHE A 127 4.81 -9.00 -16.86
N PRO A 128 4.11 -10.15 -16.93
CA PRO A 128 2.87 -10.27 -17.68
C PRO A 128 1.84 -9.23 -17.24
N LEU A 129 0.94 -8.84 -18.16
CA LEU A 129 -0.05 -7.80 -17.90
C LEU A 129 -1.43 -8.40 -17.77
N ASP A 130 -2.19 -7.92 -16.78
CA ASP A 130 -3.61 -8.22 -16.56
C ASP A 130 -3.94 -9.70 -16.38
N GLU A 131 -2.96 -10.53 -16.03
CA GLU A 131 -3.10 -11.97 -15.78
C GLU A 131 -2.38 -12.40 -14.50
N VAL A 132 -2.78 -13.54 -13.94
CA VAL A 132 -2.09 -14.18 -12.83
C VAL A 132 -0.90 -14.96 -13.40
N PHE A 133 0.26 -14.81 -12.80
CA PHE A 133 1.52 -15.40 -13.25
C PHE A 133 2.35 -15.89 -12.04
N THR A 134 3.41 -16.62 -12.32
CA THR A 134 4.37 -17.08 -11.33
C THR A 134 5.75 -16.45 -11.56
N TRP A 135 6.65 -16.61 -10.62
CA TRP A 135 8.04 -16.11 -10.77
C TRP A 135 8.76 -16.66 -12.02
N ARG A 136 8.31 -17.79 -12.58
CA ARG A 136 8.88 -18.37 -13.81
C ARG A 136 8.56 -17.54 -15.06
N ASP A 137 7.53 -16.74 -15.02
CA ASP A 137 7.05 -15.94 -16.13
C ASP A 137 7.68 -14.52 -16.12
N VAL A 138 8.41 -14.19 -15.03
CA VAL A 138 9.03 -12.89 -14.83
C VAL A 138 10.28 -12.76 -15.68
N LYS A 139 10.37 -11.66 -16.43
CA LYS A 139 11.52 -11.31 -17.27
C LYS A 139 12.54 -10.48 -16.49
N HIS A 140 13.73 -10.31 -17.05
CA HIS A 140 14.76 -9.48 -16.45
C HIS A 140 14.32 -8.02 -16.31
N PHE A 141 14.57 -7.45 -15.14
CA PHE A 141 14.38 -6.04 -14.87
C PHE A 141 15.44 -5.22 -15.64
N ARG A 142 15.02 -4.07 -16.14
CA ARG A 142 15.97 -3.10 -16.71
C ARG A 142 16.77 -2.43 -15.59
N LEU A 143 17.94 -1.91 -15.93
CA LEU A 143 18.76 -1.15 -14.98
C LEU A 143 17.94 0.00 -14.35
N GLY A 144 17.92 0.06 -13.02
CA GLY A 144 17.14 1.04 -12.27
C GLY A 144 15.64 0.77 -12.20
N GLN A 145 15.17 -0.38 -12.67
CA GLN A 145 13.80 -0.85 -12.49
C GLN A 145 13.79 -1.88 -11.35
N TYR A 146 13.04 -1.59 -10.30
CA TYR A 146 12.87 -2.45 -9.12
C TYR A 146 11.47 -2.26 -8.55
N ILE A 147 10.98 -3.24 -7.80
CA ILE A 147 9.67 -3.19 -7.15
C ILE A 147 9.78 -2.28 -5.93
N LEU A 148 8.90 -1.30 -5.82
CA LEU A 148 8.80 -0.41 -4.66
C LEU A 148 7.52 -0.68 -3.87
N MET A 149 7.52 -0.27 -2.59
CA MET A 149 6.37 -0.38 -1.69
C MET A 149 5.11 0.28 -2.27
N HIS A 150 5.27 1.41 -2.99
CA HIS A 150 4.15 2.09 -3.66
C HIS A 150 3.45 1.24 -4.73
N SER A 151 4.15 0.23 -5.29
CA SER A 151 3.63 -0.60 -6.38
C SER A 151 2.96 -1.89 -5.93
N VAL A 152 3.15 -2.34 -4.70
CA VAL A 152 2.68 -3.64 -4.25
C VAL A 152 1.39 -3.57 -3.42
N ILE A 153 0.56 -4.60 -3.61
CA ILE A 153 -0.60 -4.92 -2.78
C ILE A 153 -0.45 -6.39 -2.44
N TYR A 154 -0.34 -6.71 -1.17
CA TYR A 154 -0.14 -8.08 -0.70
C TYR A 154 -1.39 -8.67 -0.08
N ARG A 155 -1.56 -9.99 -0.15
CA ARG A 155 -2.56 -10.68 0.65
C ARG A 155 -2.21 -10.55 2.13
N THR A 156 -3.13 -10.00 2.93
CA THR A 156 -2.93 -9.71 4.37
C THR A 156 -2.50 -10.95 5.16
N HIS A 157 -3.18 -12.07 4.91
CA HIS A 157 -2.89 -13.34 5.60
C HIS A 157 -1.46 -13.81 5.33
N MET A 158 -1.00 -13.75 4.08
CA MET A 158 0.36 -14.13 3.69
C MET A 158 1.41 -13.26 4.39
N LEU A 159 1.20 -11.93 4.47
CA LEU A 159 2.10 -11.04 5.23
C LEU A 159 2.19 -11.39 6.72
N LYS A 160 1.06 -11.80 7.33
CA LYS A 160 1.02 -12.20 8.73
C LYS A 160 1.68 -13.56 8.94
N GLU A 161 1.47 -14.51 8.05
CA GLU A 161 2.05 -15.87 8.14
C GLU A 161 3.55 -15.91 7.86
N CYS A 162 4.06 -15.11 6.92
CA CYS A 162 5.50 -15.03 6.68
C CYS A 162 6.27 -14.39 7.85
N GLY A 163 5.57 -13.81 8.84
CA GLY A 163 6.19 -13.20 10.00
C GLY A 163 6.88 -11.88 9.68
N LEU A 164 6.34 -11.11 8.71
CA LEU A 164 6.88 -9.80 8.38
C LEU A 164 6.85 -8.87 9.60
N GLU A 165 8.01 -8.44 10.05
CA GLU A 165 8.19 -7.44 11.11
C GLU A 165 9.27 -6.44 10.68
N LEU A 166 8.89 -5.18 10.57
CA LEU A 166 9.81 -4.11 10.19
C LEU A 166 10.49 -3.52 11.43
N PRO A 167 11.82 -3.30 11.40
CA PRO A 167 12.54 -2.75 12.54
C PRO A 167 12.15 -1.30 12.82
N LYS A 168 12.15 -0.94 14.12
CA LYS A 168 11.90 0.43 14.58
C LYS A 168 13.06 1.35 14.20
N HIS A 169 12.76 2.63 13.96
CA HIS A 169 13.73 3.70 13.73
C HIS A 169 14.83 3.35 12.71
N THR A 170 14.47 2.57 11.69
CA THR A 170 15.40 2.11 10.66
C THR A 170 15.03 2.71 9.32
N PHE A 171 16.02 3.13 8.54
CA PHE A 171 15.83 3.59 7.17
C PHE A 171 15.70 2.41 6.20
N TYR A 172 15.04 2.64 5.06
CA TYR A 172 14.86 1.67 3.98
C TYR A 172 14.05 0.41 4.37
N VAL A 173 13.17 0.52 5.36
CA VAL A 173 12.23 -0.55 5.74
C VAL A 173 11.24 -0.90 4.63
N ASP A 174 10.99 0.03 3.69
CA ASP A 174 10.27 -0.16 2.45
C ASP A 174 10.82 -1.33 1.61
N ASN A 175 12.14 -1.47 1.55
CA ASN A 175 12.77 -2.61 0.89
C ASN A 175 12.49 -3.93 1.63
N ILE A 176 12.52 -3.93 2.97
CA ILE A 176 12.18 -5.13 3.75
C ILE A 176 10.72 -5.50 3.49
N PHE A 177 9.80 -4.52 3.51
CA PHE A 177 8.39 -4.72 3.22
C PHE A 177 8.16 -5.37 1.86
N VAL A 178 8.93 -4.97 0.84
CA VAL A 178 8.79 -5.51 -0.52
C VAL A 178 9.43 -6.88 -0.64
N TYR A 179 10.69 -7.03 -0.22
CA TYR A 179 11.49 -8.22 -0.59
C TYR A 179 11.40 -9.38 0.39
N TYR A 180 11.11 -9.14 1.66
CA TYR A 180 10.99 -10.21 2.65
C TYR A 180 9.84 -11.18 2.35
N PRO A 181 8.65 -10.74 1.91
CA PRO A 181 7.54 -11.64 1.58
C PRO A 181 7.69 -12.40 0.25
N LEU A 182 8.57 -11.98 -0.67
CA LEU A 182 8.63 -12.57 -2.03
C LEU A 182 8.80 -14.09 -2.10
N PRO A 183 9.55 -14.76 -1.18
CA PRO A 183 9.64 -16.22 -1.19
C PRO A 183 8.32 -16.93 -0.86
N TYR A 184 7.33 -16.22 -0.37
CA TYR A 184 6.02 -16.76 0.03
C TYR A 184 4.91 -16.47 -1.01
N VAL A 185 5.25 -15.69 -2.05
CA VAL A 185 4.36 -15.33 -3.16
C VAL A 185 4.34 -16.40 -4.24
#